data_ac9a6768ffd2d2cd3022e0d623f82d84
#
_entry.id   ac9a6768ffd2d2cd3022e0d623f82d84
#
_cell.length_a   1.000
_cell.length_b   1.000
_cell.length_c   1.000
_cell.angle_alpha   90.00
_cell.angle_beta   90.00
_cell.angle_gamma   90.00
#
_symmetry.space_group_name_H-M   'P 1'
#
loop_
_entity.id
_entity.type
_entity.pdbx_description
1 polymer ?
#
loop_
_entity_poly.entity_id
_entity_poly.type
_entity_poly.pdbx_seq_one_letter_code
_entity_poly.pdbx_strand_id
1 'polypeptide(L)'
;MTPADATPSHALLSPRRFAGAFAVLAALSLTANAYAADVDHGERLAKRWCASCHIVAPDQTRGQDNTPPFATIAKIPGFGADQIALFLLDPHPKMPDMQLSRDEREDLAAYIVSLGR
;
A
#
# COMPACT_ATOMS: atom_id res chain seq x y z
N MET A 1 -29.97 -38.31 -66.23
CA MET A 1 -30.25 -37.29 -65.17
C MET A 1 -29.52 -37.72 -63.90
N THR A 2 -28.37 -37.12 -63.64
CA THR A 2 -27.51 -37.39 -62.47
C THR A 2 -27.56 -36.20 -61.57
N PRO A 3 -27.86 -36.32 -60.29
CA PRO A 3 -27.81 -35.17 -59.38
C PRO A 3 -26.36 -34.84 -58.97
N ALA A 4 -26.06 -33.55 -58.94
CA ALA A 4 -24.79 -32.98 -58.56
C ALA A 4 -24.60 -33.12 -57.04
N ASP A 5 -23.44 -33.66 -56.68
CA ASP A 5 -22.93 -33.71 -55.30
C ASP A 5 -22.41 -32.32 -54.87
N ALA A 6 -23.05 -31.72 -53.91
CA ALA A 6 -22.61 -30.47 -53.30
C ALA A 6 -21.84 -30.81 -52.02
N THR A 7 -20.50 -30.75 -52.12
CA THR A 7 -19.61 -30.91 -50.96
C THR A 7 -19.55 -29.62 -50.17
N PRO A 8 -19.84 -29.58 -48.84
CA PRO A 8 -19.64 -28.39 -48.02
C PRO A 8 -18.14 -28.19 -47.74
N SER A 9 -17.61 -27.05 -48.14
CA SER A 9 -16.27 -26.61 -47.79
C SER A 9 -16.21 -26.22 -46.31
N HIS A 10 -15.67 -27.13 -45.51
CA HIS A 10 -15.30 -26.78 -44.12
C HIS A 10 -14.11 -25.84 -44.13
N ALA A 11 -14.39 -24.57 -43.90
CA ALA A 11 -13.36 -23.57 -43.62
C ALA A 11 -12.71 -23.91 -42.26
N LEU A 12 -11.53 -24.51 -42.31
CA LEU A 12 -10.68 -24.77 -41.15
C LEU A 12 -10.23 -23.40 -40.59
N LEU A 13 -10.90 -22.97 -39.53
CA LEU A 13 -10.45 -21.82 -38.71
C LEU A 13 -9.09 -22.16 -38.11
N SER A 14 -8.05 -21.53 -38.60
CA SER A 14 -6.67 -21.73 -38.16
C SER A 14 -6.51 -21.31 -36.68
N PRO A 15 -6.05 -22.19 -35.78
CA PRO A 15 -5.90 -21.90 -34.34
C PRO A 15 -4.76 -20.91 -34.04
N ARG A 16 -4.00 -20.47 -35.04
CA ARG A 16 -2.84 -19.60 -34.89
C ARG A 16 -3.16 -18.16 -34.52
N ARG A 17 -4.40 -17.68 -34.69
CA ARG A 17 -4.78 -16.27 -34.45
C ARG A 17 -5.13 -15.97 -33.00
N PHE A 18 -5.37 -16.99 -32.16
CA PHE A 18 -5.71 -16.77 -30.76
C PHE A 18 -4.51 -16.80 -29.81
N ALA A 19 -3.37 -17.36 -30.23
CA ALA A 19 -2.16 -17.45 -29.40
C ALA A 19 -1.51 -16.07 -29.12
N GLY A 20 -1.69 -15.08 -30.03
CA GLY A 20 -1.10 -13.77 -29.87
C GLY A 20 -1.82 -12.87 -28.86
N ALA A 21 -3.13 -13.03 -28.69
CA ALA A 21 -3.92 -12.18 -27.77
C ALA A 21 -3.67 -12.52 -26.30
N PHE A 22 -3.42 -13.79 -25.97
CA PHE A 22 -3.12 -14.19 -24.59
C PHE A 22 -1.74 -13.76 -24.11
N ALA A 23 -0.74 -13.68 -25.00
CA ALA A 23 0.61 -13.26 -24.67
C ALA A 23 0.70 -11.76 -24.32
N VAL A 24 -0.13 -10.91 -24.95
CA VAL A 24 -0.16 -9.46 -24.69
C VAL A 24 -0.85 -9.16 -23.35
N LEU A 25 -1.92 -9.89 -22.98
CA LEU A 25 -2.57 -9.70 -21.68
C LEU A 25 -1.67 -10.13 -20.52
N ALA A 26 -0.87 -11.18 -20.66
CA ALA A 26 0.05 -11.64 -19.62
C ALA A 26 1.21 -10.65 -19.38
N ALA A 27 1.64 -9.90 -20.40
CA ALA A 27 2.72 -8.90 -20.29
C ALA A 27 2.29 -7.61 -19.57
N LEU A 28 1.00 -7.23 -19.62
CA LEU A 28 0.48 -6.04 -18.92
C LEU A 28 0.30 -6.25 -17.41
N SER A 29 0.31 -7.48 -16.93
CA SER A 29 0.08 -7.79 -15.51
C SER A 29 1.34 -7.61 -14.62
N LEU A 30 2.51 -7.36 -15.19
CA LEU A 30 3.79 -7.35 -14.48
C LEU A 30 4.30 -5.96 -14.06
N THR A 31 3.53 -4.89 -14.26
CA THR A 31 4.04 -3.51 -14.00
C THR A 31 3.41 -2.79 -12.80
N ALA A 32 2.61 -3.47 -11.99
CA ALA A 32 2.21 -2.91 -10.72
C ALA A 32 3.33 -3.14 -9.70
N ASN A 33 4.32 -2.24 -9.66
CA ASN A 33 5.17 -2.11 -8.49
C ASN A 33 4.28 -1.63 -7.34
N ALA A 34 3.71 -2.58 -6.59
CA ALA A 34 3.07 -2.27 -5.32
C ALA A 34 4.20 -1.85 -4.35
N TYR A 35 4.26 -0.56 -4.03
CA TYR A 35 5.10 -0.09 -2.93
C TYR A 35 4.59 -0.77 -1.65
N ALA A 36 5.46 -1.57 -1.04
CA ALA A 36 5.19 -2.12 0.27
C ALA A 36 5.82 -1.18 1.31
N ALA A 37 5.01 -0.65 2.22
CA ALA A 37 5.48 0.27 3.25
C ALA A 37 6.62 -0.35 4.08
N ASP A 38 7.70 0.41 4.28
CA ASP A 38 8.90 0.02 5.04
C ASP A 38 8.72 0.41 6.51
N VAL A 39 8.40 -0.59 7.35
CA VAL A 39 8.20 -0.42 8.79
C VAL A 39 9.48 0.07 9.50
N ASP A 40 10.66 -0.40 9.07
CA ASP A 40 11.92 0.01 9.68
C ASP A 40 12.27 1.46 9.31
N HIS A 41 11.92 1.90 8.11
CA HIS A 41 12.03 3.31 7.73
C HIS A 41 11.04 4.15 8.54
N GLY A 42 9.82 3.69 8.69
CA GLY A 42 8.81 4.33 9.55
C GLY A 42 9.28 4.50 11.00
N GLU A 43 9.95 3.50 11.57
CA GLU A 43 10.54 3.60 12.91
C GLU A 43 11.60 4.71 12.99
N ARG A 44 12.49 4.79 11.99
CA ARG A 44 13.51 5.85 11.93
C ARG A 44 12.90 7.24 11.84
N LEU A 45 11.86 7.40 11.04
CA LEU A 45 11.09 8.65 10.94
C LEU A 45 10.44 9.02 12.27
N ALA A 46 9.78 8.05 12.93
CA ALA A 46 9.17 8.24 14.24
C ALA A 46 10.18 8.72 15.29
N LYS A 47 11.32 8.06 15.39
CA LYS A 47 12.39 8.44 16.31
C LYS A 47 12.96 9.83 16.02
N ARG A 48 13.05 10.21 14.76
CA ARG A 48 13.59 11.50 14.33
C ARG A 48 12.65 12.67 14.58
N TRP A 49 11.36 12.50 14.27
CA TRP A 49 10.42 13.61 14.21
C TRP A 49 9.39 13.62 15.34
N CYS A 50 9.02 12.47 15.88
CA CYS A 50 7.88 12.31 16.76
C CYS A 50 8.29 12.08 18.24
N ALA A 51 9.50 11.55 18.47
CA ALA A 51 9.94 11.12 19.80
C ALA A 51 10.09 12.26 20.83
N SER A 52 10.16 13.52 20.38
CA SER A 52 10.18 14.67 21.27
C SER A 52 8.86 14.87 22.02
N CYS A 53 7.75 14.37 21.48
CA CYS A 53 6.41 14.53 22.05
C CYS A 53 5.75 13.18 22.34
N HIS A 54 5.82 12.23 21.42
CA HIS A 54 5.22 10.89 21.56
C HIS A 54 6.21 9.89 22.14
N ILE A 55 5.69 8.90 22.86
CA ILE A 55 6.41 7.65 23.08
C ILE A 55 6.24 6.83 21.81
N VAL A 56 7.31 6.71 21.02
CA VAL A 56 7.29 6.10 19.70
C VAL A 56 7.83 4.67 19.66
N ALA A 57 8.54 4.24 20.71
CA ALA A 57 9.15 2.92 20.77
C ALA A 57 9.01 2.32 22.19
N PRO A 58 9.00 0.98 22.32
CA PRO A 58 8.80 0.30 23.62
C PRO A 58 9.89 0.61 24.67
N ASP A 59 11.10 0.93 24.24
CA ASP A 59 12.23 1.29 25.08
C ASP A 59 12.28 2.77 25.46
N GLN A 60 11.42 3.60 24.90
CA GLN A 60 11.30 5.02 25.24
C GLN A 60 10.44 5.21 26.48
N THR A 61 11.01 5.88 27.48
CA THR A 61 10.34 6.08 28.77
C THR A 61 9.78 7.50 28.99
N ARG A 62 10.04 8.41 28.06
CA ARG A 62 9.62 9.82 28.18
C ARG A 62 8.99 10.31 26.87
N GLY A 63 7.87 11.00 27.02
CA GLY A 63 7.16 11.81 26.03
C GLY A 63 6.60 13.04 26.70
N GLN A 64 5.83 13.84 26.00
CA GLN A 64 5.12 14.98 26.60
C GLN A 64 3.84 14.50 27.30
N ASP A 65 3.51 15.16 28.42
CA ASP A 65 2.24 14.96 29.10
C ASP A 65 1.06 15.25 28.14
N ASN A 66 0.02 14.43 28.21
CA ASN A 66 -1.16 14.50 27.36
C ASN A 66 -0.93 14.21 25.86
N THR A 67 0.23 13.66 25.49
CA THR A 67 0.50 13.19 24.12
C THR A 67 0.37 11.66 24.09
N PRO A 68 -0.54 11.10 23.27
CA PRO A 68 -0.76 9.66 23.27
C PRO A 68 0.46 8.90 22.73
N PRO A 69 0.91 7.81 23.38
CA PRO A 69 1.91 6.90 22.83
C PRO A 69 1.45 6.28 21.51
N PHE A 70 2.36 5.99 20.60
CA PHE A 70 2.05 5.33 19.34
C PHE A 70 1.37 3.98 19.52
N ALA A 71 1.78 3.20 20.52
CA ALA A 71 1.12 1.94 20.87
C ALA A 71 -0.35 2.13 21.30
N THR A 72 -0.73 3.30 21.83
CA THR A 72 -2.11 3.64 22.15
C THR A 72 -2.88 4.04 20.91
N ILE A 73 -2.27 4.84 20.02
CA ILE A 73 -2.85 5.24 18.73
C ILE A 73 -3.15 4.01 17.88
N ALA A 74 -2.21 3.06 17.83
CA ALA A 74 -2.34 1.82 17.06
C ALA A 74 -3.53 0.93 17.47
N LYS A 75 -4.06 1.13 18.69
CA LYS A 75 -5.20 0.37 19.23
C LYS A 75 -6.54 1.05 19.06
N ILE A 76 -6.59 2.24 18.48
CA ILE A 76 -7.84 2.96 18.24
C ILE A 76 -8.67 2.19 17.19
N PRO A 77 -9.89 1.74 17.49
CA PRO A 77 -10.72 1.01 16.55
C PRO A 77 -10.96 1.82 15.26
N GLY A 78 -10.74 1.20 14.10
CA GLY A 78 -10.92 1.83 12.79
C GLY A 78 -9.82 2.82 12.38
N PHE A 79 -8.78 3.00 13.19
CA PHE A 79 -7.66 3.88 12.88
C PHE A 79 -6.46 3.08 12.39
N GLY A 80 -6.59 2.52 11.19
CA GLY A 80 -5.55 1.74 10.51
C GLY A 80 -4.51 2.59 9.78
N ALA A 81 -3.59 1.93 9.05
CA ALA A 81 -2.48 2.60 8.38
C ALA A 81 -2.94 3.71 7.41
N ASP A 82 -4.00 3.45 6.62
CA ASP A 82 -4.51 4.44 5.66
C ASP A 82 -5.03 5.70 6.37
N GLN A 83 -5.75 5.54 7.49
CA GLN A 83 -6.28 6.66 8.27
C GLN A 83 -5.14 7.45 8.94
N ILE A 84 -4.11 6.75 9.44
CA ILE A 84 -2.93 7.41 10.01
C ILE A 84 -2.17 8.18 8.93
N ALA A 85 -1.92 7.57 7.76
CA ALA A 85 -1.24 8.24 6.65
C ALA A 85 -2.00 9.48 6.17
N LEU A 86 -3.34 9.40 6.13
CA LEU A 86 -4.21 10.52 5.78
C LEU A 86 -4.16 11.63 6.85
N PHE A 87 -4.19 11.26 8.14
CA PHE A 87 -4.07 12.18 9.25
C PHE A 87 -2.74 12.95 9.25
N LEU A 88 -1.65 12.32 8.79
CA LEU A 88 -0.34 12.95 8.67
C LEU A 88 -0.24 13.97 7.52
N LEU A 89 -1.25 14.07 6.64
CA LEU A 89 -1.35 15.13 5.63
C LEU A 89 -1.73 16.48 6.24
N ASP A 90 -2.59 16.46 7.27
CA ASP A 90 -3.07 17.66 7.97
C ASP A 90 -2.98 17.39 9.48
N PRO A 91 -1.77 17.44 10.04
CA PRO A 91 -1.55 17.13 11.44
C PRO A 91 -2.25 18.16 12.34
N HIS A 92 -2.65 17.74 13.54
CA HIS A 92 -3.30 18.65 14.50
C HIS A 92 -2.37 19.83 14.88
N PRO A 93 -2.92 20.98 15.30
CA PRO A 93 -2.17 22.26 15.43
C PRO A 93 -0.94 22.23 16.33
N LYS A 94 -0.79 21.21 17.20
CA LYS A 94 0.38 21.05 18.08
C LYS A 94 1.50 20.23 17.47
N MET A 95 1.25 19.53 16.33
CA MET A 95 2.28 18.82 15.60
C MET A 95 2.93 19.75 14.58
N PRO A 96 4.26 19.78 14.48
CA PRO A 96 4.92 20.48 13.40
C PRO A 96 4.61 19.81 12.05
N ASP A 97 4.51 20.63 11.00
CA ASP A 97 4.47 20.11 9.64
C ASP A 97 5.87 19.60 9.27
N MET A 98 6.03 18.28 9.17
CA MET A 98 7.29 17.63 8.84
C MET A 98 7.50 17.49 7.33
N GLN A 99 6.52 17.91 6.51
CA GLN A 99 6.54 17.82 5.04
C GLN A 99 6.91 16.42 4.52
N LEU A 100 6.38 15.40 5.16
CA LEU A 100 6.61 14.02 4.79
C LEU A 100 6.09 13.73 3.37
N SER A 101 6.87 13.04 2.56
CA SER A 101 6.43 12.51 1.28
C SER A 101 5.29 11.49 1.49
N ARG A 102 4.65 11.07 0.40
CA ARG A 102 3.60 10.05 0.46
C ARG A 102 4.15 8.74 1.07
N ASP A 103 5.29 8.28 0.54
CA ASP A 103 5.88 7.02 0.97
C ASP A 103 6.31 7.07 2.44
N GLU A 104 6.89 8.19 2.89
CA GLU A 104 7.25 8.37 4.30
C GLU A 104 6.03 8.35 5.25
N ARG A 105 4.88 8.88 4.81
CA ARG A 105 3.64 8.76 5.60
C ARG A 105 3.12 7.33 5.66
N GLU A 106 3.20 6.60 4.55
CA GLU A 106 2.81 5.20 4.48
C GLU A 106 3.72 4.33 5.36
N ASP A 107 5.04 4.55 5.33
CA ASP A 107 6.03 3.87 6.18
C ASP A 107 5.78 4.14 7.66
N LEU A 108 5.61 5.40 8.02
CA LEU A 108 5.35 5.82 9.39
C LEU A 108 4.01 5.26 9.91
N ALA A 109 2.98 5.26 9.09
CA ALA A 109 1.68 4.68 9.43
C ALA A 109 1.77 3.16 9.65
N ALA A 110 2.50 2.45 8.79
CA ALA A 110 2.74 1.03 8.93
C ALA A 110 3.52 0.70 10.23
N TYR A 111 4.52 1.51 10.56
CA TYR A 111 5.24 1.39 11.82
C TYR A 111 4.31 1.59 13.02
N ILE A 112 3.51 2.66 13.06
CA ILE A 112 2.56 2.93 14.15
C ILE A 112 1.64 1.73 14.37
N VAL A 113 1.02 1.22 13.30
CA VAL A 113 0.11 0.05 13.38
C VAL A 113 0.83 -1.19 13.91
N SER A 114 2.11 -1.37 13.58
CA SER A 114 2.89 -2.52 14.05
C SER A 114 3.02 -2.59 15.57
N LEU A 115 2.96 -1.44 16.25
CA LEU A 115 3.04 -1.32 17.72
C LEU A 115 1.75 -1.73 18.45
N GLY A 116 0.68 -1.98 17.72
CA GLY A 116 -0.63 -2.41 18.28
C GLY A 116 -0.79 -3.92 18.43
N ARG A 117 0.16 -4.71 17.95
CA ARG A 117 0.14 -6.18 17.95
C ARG A 117 0.64 -6.76 19.26
#